data_e36e616e4976a14b13e901c1fd9e9aad
#
_entry.id   e36e616e4976a14b13e901c1fd9e9aad
#
_cell.length_a   1.000
_cell.length_b   1.000
_cell.length_c   1.000
_cell.angle_alpha   90.00
_cell.angle_beta   90.00
_cell.angle_gamma   90.00
#
_symmetry.space_group_name_H-M   'P 1'
#
loop_
_entity.id
_entity.type
_entity.pdbx_description
1 polymer ?
#
loop_
_entity_poly.entity_id
_entity_poly.type
_entity_poly.pdbx_seq_one_letter_code
_entity_poly.pdbx_strand_id
1 'polypeptide(L)'
;MSPWPHQSDVDAFYGNPRGTNGDASRKWESANIVRVKTPWKLVTAWDFMPVSGIRMHQKCSDSMQRVLQKIWTAANQDQQKINEWGLNLYAGGYSFRLMRGGSQLSMHSWGCAVDFDSSRNSFGDRTPHFSQLPAVLDAFASESWTWGGGWSKPDGMHWQAADL
;
A
#
# COMPACT_ATOMS: atom_id res chain seq x y z
N MET A 1 -13.78 -9.52 -12.23
CA MET A 1 -13.86 -8.04 -12.30
C MET A 1 -13.36 -7.44 -11.01
N SER A 2 -12.46 -6.48 -11.13
CA SER A 2 -11.91 -5.80 -9.96
C SER A 2 -12.96 -4.90 -9.30
N PRO A 3 -13.04 -4.83 -7.96
CA PRO A 3 -13.90 -3.87 -7.27
C PRO A 3 -13.30 -2.46 -7.23
N TRP A 4 -12.06 -2.32 -7.69
CA TRP A 4 -11.33 -1.06 -7.60
C TRP A 4 -11.46 -0.24 -8.87
N PRO A 5 -11.33 1.09 -8.79
CA PRO A 5 -11.44 1.93 -9.97
C PRO A 5 -10.19 1.80 -10.85
N HIS A 6 -10.35 2.15 -12.12
CA HIS A 6 -9.19 2.47 -12.95
C HIS A 6 -8.51 3.72 -12.37
N GLN A 7 -7.19 3.80 -12.44
CA GLN A 7 -6.48 4.91 -11.80
C GLN A 7 -6.82 6.28 -12.40
N SER A 8 -7.40 6.34 -13.60
CA SER A 8 -7.93 7.59 -14.14
C SER A 8 -9.22 8.05 -13.45
N ASP A 9 -9.89 7.16 -12.71
CA ASP A 9 -11.21 7.40 -12.13
C ASP A 9 -11.18 7.47 -10.59
N VAL A 10 -9.99 7.58 -10.02
CA VAL A 10 -9.82 7.57 -8.55
C VAL A 10 -10.51 8.74 -7.87
N ASP A 11 -10.57 9.92 -8.51
CA ASP A 11 -11.32 11.06 -7.95
C ASP A 11 -12.81 10.76 -7.80
N ALA A 12 -13.39 10.09 -8.78
CA ALA A 12 -14.81 9.74 -8.73
C ALA A 12 -15.08 8.67 -7.66
N PHE A 13 -14.16 7.74 -7.46
CA PHE A 13 -14.34 6.63 -6.53
C PHE A 13 -13.94 6.99 -5.09
N TYR A 14 -12.78 7.60 -4.91
CA TYR A 14 -12.21 7.91 -3.59
C TYR A 14 -12.45 9.33 -3.11
N GLY A 15 -12.94 10.21 -4.00
CA GLY A 15 -13.07 11.64 -3.74
C GLY A 15 -11.78 12.38 -4.11
N ASN A 16 -11.85 13.71 -4.03
CA ASN A 16 -10.73 14.58 -4.42
C ASN A 16 -9.88 14.94 -3.19
N PRO A 17 -8.64 14.44 -3.10
CA PRO A 17 -7.78 14.71 -1.94
C PRO A 17 -7.12 16.10 -1.97
N ARG A 18 -7.33 16.87 -3.05
CA ARG A 18 -6.66 18.15 -3.26
C ARG A 18 -7.34 19.25 -2.46
N GLY A 19 -6.53 20.03 -1.76
CA GLY A 19 -6.98 21.27 -1.11
C GLY A 19 -6.62 22.48 -1.96
N THR A 20 -6.32 23.59 -1.29
CA THR A 20 -5.91 24.83 -1.91
C THR A 20 -4.38 24.91 -2.02
N ASN A 21 -3.88 25.69 -2.98
CA ASN A 21 -2.45 25.99 -3.15
C ASN A 21 -1.55 24.74 -3.28
N GLY A 22 -2.07 23.64 -3.84
CA GLY A 22 -1.31 22.42 -4.03
C GLY A 22 -1.18 21.53 -2.78
N ASP A 23 -1.81 21.90 -1.68
CA ASP A 23 -1.81 21.12 -0.44
C ASP A 23 -2.93 20.08 -0.44
N ALA A 24 -2.83 19.09 0.47
CA ALA A 24 -3.90 18.14 0.70
C ALA A 24 -5.12 18.82 1.33
N SER A 25 -6.31 18.29 1.04
CA SER A 25 -7.54 18.71 1.71
C SER A 25 -7.65 18.05 3.08
N ARG A 26 -7.56 18.84 4.14
CA ARG A 26 -7.74 18.33 5.51
C ARG A 26 -9.16 17.79 5.74
N LYS A 27 -10.14 18.42 5.12
CA LYS A 27 -11.55 18.00 5.21
C LYS A 27 -11.74 16.61 4.58
N TRP A 28 -11.18 16.41 3.38
CA TRP A 28 -11.24 15.11 2.70
C TRP A 28 -10.47 14.05 3.51
N GLU A 29 -9.28 14.39 3.98
CA GLU A 29 -8.44 13.48 4.77
C GLU A 29 -9.17 13.01 6.03
N SER A 30 -9.74 13.95 6.81
CA SER A 30 -10.47 13.62 8.03
C SER A 30 -11.70 12.76 7.78
N ALA A 31 -12.36 12.95 6.63
CA ALA A 31 -13.55 12.19 6.28
C ALA A 31 -13.24 10.79 5.75
N ASN A 32 -12.05 10.56 5.20
CA ASN A 32 -11.78 9.36 4.40
C ASN A 32 -10.60 8.51 4.87
N ILE A 33 -9.61 9.09 5.53
CA ILE A 33 -8.41 8.34 5.91
C ILE A 33 -8.57 7.73 7.30
N VAL A 34 -8.36 6.43 7.38
CA VAL A 34 -8.45 5.65 8.61
C VAL A 34 -7.10 4.94 8.85
N ARG A 35 -6.94 4.38 10.03
CA ARG A 35 -5.75 3.60 10.39
C ARG A 35 -6.13 2.14 10.53
N VAL A 36 -5.55 1.30 9.69
CA VAL A 36 -5.75 -0.15 9.70
C VAL A 36 -4.68 -0.80 10.55
N LYS A 37 -5.06 -1.47 11.62
CA LYS A 37 -4.12 -2.19 12.49
C LYS A 37 -3.71 -3.50 11.83
N THR A 38 -2.43 -3.85 11.97
CA THR A 38 -1.91 -5.13 11.50
C THR A 38 -1.98 -6.17 12.62
N PRO A 39 -2.16 -7.46 12.29
CA PRO A 39 -2.06 -8.53 13.30
C PRO A 39 -0.65 -8.74 13.83
N TRP A 40 0.36 -8.15 13.22
CA TRP A 40 1.75 -8.22 13.63
C TRP A 40 2.29 -6.81 13.93
N LYS A 41 3.50 -6.74 14.50
CA LYS A 41 4.16 -5.48 14.82
C LYS A 41 4.80 -4.89 13.57
N LEU A 42 4.54 -3.59 13.34
CA LEU A 42 5.13 -2.80 12.27
C LEU A 42 6.17 -1.84 12.82
N VAL A 43 7.20 -1.62 12.01
CA VAL A 43 8.16 -0.52 12.19
C VAL A 43 8.32 0.20 10.87
N THR A 44 8.77 1.46 10.91
CA THR A 44 9.08 2.20 9.68
C THR A 44 10.29 1.59 8.98
N ALA A 45 10.26 1.53 7.65
CA ALA A 45 11.33 0.94 6.86
C ALA A 45 12.63 1.76 6.91
N TRP A 46 12.56 3.05 7.26
CA TRP A 46 13.71 3.96 7.21
C TRP A 46 14.43 4.13 8.54
N ASP A 47 13.75 4.08 9.68
CA ASP A 47 14.39 4.28 11.00
C ASP A 47 13.89 3.28 12.06
N PHE A 48 13.11 2.29 11.67
CA PHE A 48 12.66 1.18 12.52
C PHE A 48 11.89 1.60 13.78
N MET A 49 11.17 2.72 13.68
CA MET A 49 10.31 3.20 14.76
C MET A 49 8.95 2.49 14.73
N PRO A 50 8.36 2.18 15.89
CA PRO A 50 7.05 1.53 15.92
C PRO A 50 5.97 2.31 15.19
N VAL A 51 5.12 1.59 14.47
CA VAL A 51 4.00 2.14 13.72
C VAL A 51 2.72 1.47 14.21
N SER A 52 1.69 2.27 14.50
CA SER A 52 0.43 1.78 15.08
C SER A 52 -0.57 1.27 14.04
N GLY A 53 -0.22 1.29 12.76
CA GLY A 53 -1.07 0.79 11.68
C GLY A 53 -0.83 1.50 10.36
N ILE A 54 -1.58 1.10 9.34
CA ILE A 54 -1.46 1.60 7.98
C ILE A 54 -2.54 2.66 7.77
N ARG A 55 -2.14 3.87 7.39
CA ARG A 55 -3.09 4.93 7.03
C ARG A 55 -3.55 4.73 5.59
N MET A 56 -4.85 4.62 5.38
CA MET A 56 -5.41 4.41 4.05
C MET A 56 -6.86 4.87 3.97
N HIS A 57 -7.40 4.89 2.76
CA HIS A 57 -8.80 5.24 2.53
C HIS A 57 -9.73 4.23 3.21
N GLN A 58 -10.80 4.71 3.82
CA GLN A 58 -11.77 3.87 4.51
C GLN A 58 -12.37 2.79 3.59
N LYS A 59 -12.51 3.06 2.28
CA LYS A 59 -13.01 2.07 1.32
C LYS A 59 -12.05 0.90 1.10
N CYS A 60 -10.78 1.05 1.45
CA CYS A 60 -9.77 0.01 1.33
C CYS A 60 -9.61 -0.82 2.60
N SER A 61 -10.13 -0.35 3.74
CA SER A 61 -9.76 -0.89 5.05
C SER A 61 -10.18 -2.34 5.26
N ASP A 62 -11.40 -2.71 4.88
CA ASP A 62 -11.88 -4.08 5.06
C ASP A 62 -11.09 -5.07 4.18
N SER A 63 -10.84 -4.69 2.92
CA SER A 63 -10.02 -5.49 2.01
C SER A 63 -8.61 -5.67 2.54
N MET A 64 -7.99 -4.57 3.01
CA MET A 64 -6.65 -4.65 3.59
C MET A 64 -6.62 -5.57 4.80
N GLN A 65 -7.62 -5.51 5.68
CA GLN A 65 -7.68 -6.42 6.83
C GLN A 65 -7.74 -7.88 6.40
N ARG A 66 -8.49 -8.21 5.34
CA ARG A 66 -8.54 -9.57 4.79
C ARG A 66 -7.18 -10.00 4.23
N VAL A 67 -6.50 -9.11 3.49
CA VAL A 67 -5.14 -9.37 2.97
C VAL A 67 -4.19 -9.66 4.14
N LEU A 68 -4.17 -8.78 5.14
CA LEU A 68 -3.28 -8.91 6.30
C LEU A 68 -3.55 -10.21 7.06
N GLN A 69 -4.82 -10.58 7.24
CA GLN A 69 -5.16 -11.82 7.92
C GLN A 69 -4.71 -13.05 7.14
N LYS A 70 -4.85 -13.05 5.82
CA LYS A 70 -4.36 -14.14 4.96
C LYS A 70 -2.84 -14.30 5.08
N ILE A 71 -2.12 -13.20 5.06
CA ILE A 71 -0.66 -13.21 5.23
C ILE A 71 -0.29 -13.73 6.61
N TRP A 72 -0.96 -13.26 7.67
CA TRP A 72 -0.70 -13.69 9.04
C TRP A 72 -0.91 -15.19 9.21
N THR A 73 -1.99 -15.72 8.65
CA THR A 73 -2.28 -17.16 8.64
C THR A 73 -1.20 -17.94 7.89
N ALA A 74 -0.80 -17.46 6.69
CA ALA A 74 0.26 -18.09 5.90
C ALA A 74 1.61 -18.10 6.62
N ALA A 75 1.86 -17.08 7.44
CA ALA A 75 3.07 -16.99 8.26
C ALA A 75 2.98 -17.81 9.56
N ASN A 76 1.92 -18.58 9.77
CA ASN A 76 1.64 -19.33 11.01
C ASN A 76 1.60 -18.43 12.25
N GLN A 77 1.15 -17.19 12.08
CA GLN A 77 1.07 -16.17 13.13
C GLN A 77 2.42 -15.93 13.81
N ASP A 78 3.50 -16.01 13.04
CA ASP A 78 4.87 -15.89 13.51
C ASP A 78 5.46 -14.54 13.07
N GLN A 79 5.76 -13.67 14.05
CA GLN A 79 6.36 -12.37 13.80
C GLN A 79 7.71 -12.49 13.07
N GLN A 80 8.52 -13.49 13.42
CA GLN A 80 9.82 -13.68 12.78
C GLN A 80 9.66 -13.99 11.30
N LYS A 81 8.65 -14.79 10.93
CA LYS A 81 8.34 -15.08 9.53
C LYS A 81 7.92 -13.82 8.78
N ILE A 82 7.09 -13.00 9.40
CA ILE A 82 6.71 -11.70 8.86
C ILE A 82 7.94 -10.83 8.62
N ASN A 83 8.89 -10.82 9.57
CA ASN A 83 10.13 -10.05 9.44
C ASN A 83 11.00 -10.56 8.28
N GLU A 84 11.10 -11.87 8.12
CA GLU A 84 11.81 -12.49 6.99
C GLU A 84 11.19 -12.06 5.65
N TRP A 85 9.85 -11.98 5.60
CA TRP A 85 9.13 -11.56 4.40
C TRP A 85 9.20 -10.05 4.15
N GLY A 86 9.57 -9.26 5.15
CA GLY A 86 9.67 -7.80 5.02
C GLY A 86 8.39 -7.04 5.31
N LEU A 87 7.32 -7.72 5.71
CA LEU A 87 6.03 -7.08 5.95
C LEU A 87 5.92 -6.40 7.31
N ASN A 88 6.95 -6.49 8.13
CA ASN A 88 7.12 -5.67 9.33
C ASN A 88 7.65 -4.26 9.00
N LEU A 89 8.19 -4.06 7.79
CA LEU A 89 8.83 -2.82 7.37
C LEU A 89 7.85 -1.97 6.55
N TYR A 90 7.14 -1.10 7.23
CA TYR A 90 6.17 -0.19 6.62
C TYR A 90 6.89 0.96 5.92
N ALA A 91 6.71 1.09 4.62
CA ALA A 91 7.38 2.10 3.80
C ALA A 91 6.44 3.21 3.32
N GLY A 92 5.16 3.16 3.64
CA GLY A 92 4.20 4.22 3.37
C GLY A 92 2.79 3.75 3.06
N GLY A 93 1.82 4.55 3.47
CA GLY A 93 0.41 4.41 3.14
C GLY A 93 -0.09 5.72 2.56
N TYR A 94 -1.14 6.31 3.16
CA TYR A 94 -1.60 7.62 2.72
C TYR A 94 -0.48 8.65 2.80
N SER A 95 -0.24 9.32 1.68
CA SER A 95 0.71 10.43 1.56
C SER A 95 0.34 11.26 0.34
N PHE A 96 0.02 12.53 0.57
CA PHE A 96 -0.33 13.45 -0.51
C PHE A 96 0.95 13.96 -1.18
N ARG A 97 1.27 13.42 -2.35
CA ARG A 97 2.49 13.75 -3.07
C ARG A 97 2.39 13.40 -4.56
N LEU A 98 3.25 14.01 -5.35
CA LEU A 98 3.40 13.64 -6.76
C LEU A 98 4.09 12.28 -6.91
N MET A 99 3.85 11.64 -8.04
CA MET A 99 4.63 10.47 -8.44
C MET A 99 6.09 10.86 -8.61
N ARG A 100 6.98 9.91 -8.37
CA ARG A 100 8.43 10.10 -8.53
C ARG A 100 8.75 10.57 -9.94
N GLY A 101 9.36 11.78 -10.05
CA GLY A 101 9.72 12.35 -11.33
C GLY A 101 8.55 12.80 -12.21
N GLY A 102 7.32 12.78 -11.68
CA GLY A 102 6.11 13.10 -12.43
C GLY A 102 5.44 14.38 -11.98
N SER A 103 4.40 14.77 -12.74
CA SER A 103 3.54 15.92 -12.45
C SER A 103 2.16 15.49 -11.91
N GLN A 104 1.86 14.20 -11.92
CA GLN A 104 0.60 13.65 -11.44
C GLN A 104 0.74 13.15 -10.00
N LEU A 105 -0.38 13.15 -9.27
CA LEU A 105 -0.40 12.61 -7.90
C LEU A 105 -0.16 11.11 -7.90
N SER A 106 0.61 10.65 -6.92
CA SER A 106 0.78 9.23 -6.62
C SER A 106 -0.55 8.66 -6.08
N MET A 107 -0.80 7.37 -6.32
CA MET A 107 -1.97 6.67 -5.76
C MET A 107 -2.01 6.72 -4.23
N HIS A 108 -0.87 6.88 -3.57
CA HIS A 108 -0.82 7.14 -2.13
C HIS A 108 -1.63 8.36 -1.71
N SER A 109 -1.80 9.32 -2.61
CA SER A 109 -2.54 10.56 -2.33
C SER A 109 -4.03 10.35 -2.06
N TRP A 110 -4.60 9.26 -2.57
CA TRP A 110 -5.98 8.86 -2.29
C TRP A 110 -6.09 7.86 -1.14
N GLY A 111 -4.96 7.46 -0.55
CA GLY A 111 -4.93 6.45 0.50
C GLY A 111 -5.24 5.04 -0.01
N CYS A 112 -5.10 4.80 -1.30
CA CYS A 112 -5.39 3.50 -1.91
C CYS A 112 -4.13 2.71 -2.28
N ALA A 113 -2.99 3.04 -1.68
CA ALA A 113 -1.73 2.36 -1.93
C ALA A 113 -0.95 2.16 -0.63
N VAL A 114 -0.14 1.10 -0.60
CA VAL A 114 0.74 0.77 0.52
C VAL A 114 2.07 0.24 -0.01
N ASP A 115 3.15 0.62 0.66
CA ASP A 115 4.51 0.16 0.38
C ASP A 115 5.08 -0.58 1.58
N PHE A 116 5.80 -1.67 1.33
CA PHE A 116 6.55 -2.43 2.33
C PHE A 116 7.96 -2.70 1.84
N ASP A 117 8.91 -2.75 2.78
CA ASP A 117 10.29 -3.23 2.60
C ASP A 117 10.96 -2.63 1.36
N SER A 118 11.05 -1.31 1.36
CA SER A 118 11.56 -0.55 0.22
C SER A 118 13.00 -0.89 -0.15
N SER A 119 13.84 -1.29 0.81
CA SER A 119 15.26 -1.58 0.53
C SER A 119 15.47 -2.86 -0.29
N ARG A 120 14.65 -3.90 -0.05
CA ARG A 120 14.73 -5.16 -0.80
C ARG A 120 13.79 -5.21 -2.01
N ASN A 121 12.97 -4.17 -2.18
CA ASN A 121 11.98 -4.08 -3.26
C ASN A 121 12.01 -2.69 -3.87
N SER A 122 13.21 -2.17 -4.13
CA SER A 122 13.40 -0.79 -4.57
C SER A 122 12.81 -0.55 -5.96
N PHE A 123 12.43 0.70 -6.20
CA PHE A 123 11.90 1.13 -7.49
C PHE A 123 12.90 0.82 -8.62
N GLY A 124 12.45 0.14 -9.66
CA GLY A 124 13.26 -0.26 -10.80
C GLY A 124 13.94 -1.63 -10.65
N ASP A 125 13.89 -2.25 -9.47
CA ASP A 125 14.45 -3.57 -9.26
C ASP A 125 13.58 -4.62 -9.98
N ARG A 126 14.19 -5.36 -10.90
CA ARG A 126 13.49 -6.37 -11.71
C ARG A 126 13.37 -7.72 -11.01
N THR A 127 14.07 -7.91 -9.88
CA THR A 127 14.04 -9.12 -9.07
C THR A 127 13.78 -8.80 -7.61
N PRO A 128 12.67 -8.06 -7.31
CA PRO A 128 12.41 -7.67 -5.93
C PRO A 128 12.13 -8.88 -5.06
N HIS A 129 12.43 -8.75 -3.76
CA HIS A 129 12.26 -9.84 -2.80
C HIS A 129 10.84 -10.42 -2.80
N PHE A 130 9.81 -9.58 -2.92
CA PHE A 130 8.43 -10.03 -2.94
C PHE A 130 8.09 -10.94 -4.12
N SER A 131 8.86 -10.88 -5.22
CA SER A 131 8.65 -11.79 -6.35
C SER A 131 8.86 -13.27 -5.98
N GLN A 132 9.54 -13.53 -4.86
CA GLN A 132 9.85 -14.88 -4.37
C GLN A 132 8.86 -15.31 -3.26
N LEU A 133 7.85 -14.52 -2.96
CA LEU A 133 6.91 -14.76 -1.85
C LEU A 133 5.48 -14.93 -2.36
N PRO A 134 5.15 -16.08 -2.96
CA PRO A 134 3.82 -16.29 -3.55
C PRO A 134 2.68 -16.11 -2.54
N ALA A 135 2.87 -16.47 -1.27
CA ALA A 135 1.83 -16.29 -0.25
C ALA A 135 1.44 -14.82 -0.07
N VAL A 136 2.41 -13.92 -0.15
CA VAL A 136 2.17 -12.45 -0.06
C VAL A 136 1.47 -11.96 -1.33
N LEU A 137 2.00 -12.30 -2.49
CA LEU A 137 1.43 -11.89 -3.79
C LEU A 137 -0.01 -12.39 -3.93
N ASP A 138 -0.26 -13.65 -3.58
CA ASP A 138 -1.59 -14.26 -3.68
C ASP A 138 -2.59 -13.61 -2.73
N ALA A 139 -2.17 -13.22 -1.52
CA ALA A 139 -3.04 -12.56 -0.57
C ALA A 139 -3.58 -11.24 -1.13
N PHE A 140 -2.71 -10.40 -1.68
CA PHE A 140 -3.11 -9.15 -2.32
C PHE A 140 -3.95 -9.40 -3.58
N ALA A 141 -3.53 -10.35 -4.43
CA ALA A 141 -4.24 -10.68 -5.66
C ALA A 141 -5.65 -11.19 -5.38
N SER A 142 -5.86 -11.91 -4.28
CA SER A 142 -7.18 -12.43 -3.90
C SER A 142 -8.19 -11.32 -3.62
N GLU A 143 -7.73 -10.11 -3.33
CA GLU A 143 -8.56 -8.92 -3.12
C GLU A 143 -8.43 -7.94 -4.28
N SER A 144 -7.87 -8.37 -5.40
CA SER A 144 -7.70 -7.60 -6.64
C SER A 144 -6.81 -6.36 -6.51
N TRP A 145 -5.88 -6.35 -5.55
CA TRP A 145 -4.88 -5.29 -5.48
C TRP A 145 -3.85 -5.47 -6.58
N THR A 146 -3.46 -4.38 -7.21
CA THR A 146 -2.42 -4.38 -8.25
C THR A 146 -1.05 -4.28 -7.59
N TRP A 147 -0.14 -5.20 -7.96
CA TRP A 147 1.26 -5.16 -7.52
C TRP A 147 2.12 -4.42 -8.54
N GLY A 148 2.89 -3.43 -8.07
CA GLY A 148 3.77 -2.63 -8.93
C GLY A 148 4.98 -3.38 -9.45
N GLY A 149 5.34 -4.51 -8.84
CA GLY A 149 6.48 -5.32 -9.28
C GLY A 149 6.33 -5.94 -10.66
N GLY A 150 5.10 -6.02 -11.18
CA GLY A 150 4.82 -6.52 -12.52
C GLY A 150 4.82 -5.46 -13.61
N TRP A 151 5.06 -4.21 -13.27
CA TRP A 151 5.05 -3.12 -14.25
C TRP A 151 6.30 -3.11 -15.12
N SER A 152 6.22 -2.45 -16.30
CA SER A 152 7.38 -2.31 -17.21
C SER A 152 8.54 -1.59 -16.50
N LYS A 153 8.23 -0.64 -15.62
CA LYS A 153 9.17 -0.04 -14.69
C LYS A 153 8.77 -0.50 -13.28
N PRO A 154 9.38 -1.57 -12.77
CA PRO A 154 8.89 -2.24 -11.56
C PRO A 154 8.93 -1.37 -10.32
N ASP A 155 7.90 -1.53 -9.49
CA ASP A 155 7.83 -0.93 -8.16
C ASP A 155 7.42 -2.02 -7.17
N GLY A 156 8.37 -2.85 -6.80
CA GLY A 156 8.14 -4.10 -6.07
C GLY A 156 7.62 -3.91 -4.65
N MET A 157 7.87 -2.75 -4.03
CA MET A 157 7.37 -2.44 -2.69
C MET A 157 5.88 -2.10 -2.67
N HIS A 158 5.27 -1.81 -3.83
CA HIS A 158 4.02 -1.09 -3.98
C HIS A 158 2.84 -1.99 -4.36
N TRP A 159 1.73 -1.86 -3.60
CA TRP A 159 0.42 -2.40 -3.97
C TRP A 159 -0.62 -1.29 -3.95
N GLN A 160 -1.56 -1.32 -4.88
CA GLN A 160 -2.63 -0.32 -4.95
C GLN A 160 -4.00 -0.95 -5.22
N ALA A 161 -5.02 -0.37 -4.63
CA ALA A 161 -6.42 -0.68 -4.87
C ALA A 161 -6.94 0.22 -6.01
N ALA A 162 -6.31 0.08 -7.16
CA ALA A 162 -6.67 0.77 -8.41
C ALA A 162 -6.07 -0.01 -9.57
N ASP A 163 -6.83 -0.12 -10.65
CA ASP A 163 -6.38 -0.78 -11.87
C ASP A 163 -5.65 0.21 -12.79
N LEU A 164 -4.70 -0.28 -13.58
CA LEU A 164 -3.96 0.54 -14.55
C LEU A 164 -4.80 0.89 -15.77
#